data_1cdb05f7254c55589e07eb867d502a85
#
_entry.id   1cdb05f7254c55589e07eb867d502a85
#
_cell.length_a   1.000
_cell.length_b   1.000
_cell.length_c   1.000
_cell.angle_alpha   90.00
_cell.angle_beta   90.00
_cell.angle_gamma   90.00
#
_symmetry.space_group_name_H-M   'P 1'
#
loop_
_entity.id
_entity.type
_entity.pdbx_description
1 polymer ?
#
loop_
_entity_poly.entity_id
_entity_poly.type
_entity_poly.pdbx_seq_one_letter_code
_entity_poly.pdbx_strand_id
1 'polypeptide(L)' 'LPVTEQEATDLRFGRRIAHDIHTTMAAYVPETNDLVAIVERAKRGETKPVAVFN' A
#
# COMPACT_ATOMS: atom_id res chain seq x y z
N LEU A 1 6.61 -0.50 -3.36
CA LEU A 1 6.30 -1.50 -2.33
C LEU A 1 5.47 -2.62 -2.94
N PRO A 2 6.02 -3.82 -3.07
CA PRO A 2 5.23 -4.96 -3.52
C PRO A 2 4.24 -5.37 -2.42
N VAL A 3 2.98 -5.56 -2.80
CA VAL A 3 1.92 -5.95 -1.86
C VAL A 3 1.18 -7.16 -2.41
N THR A 4 0.50 -7.88 -1.51
CA THR A 4 -0.34 -9.01 -1.89
C THR A 4 -1.69 -8.50 -2.39
N GLU A 5 -2.47 -9.41 -3.01
CA GLU A 5 -3.83 -9.07 -3.42
C GLU A 5 -4.69 -8.66 -2.23
N GLN A 6 -4.52 -9.33 -1.09
CA GLN A 6 -5.26 -8.99 0.12
C GLN A 6 -4.88 -7.58 0.61
N GLU A 7 -3.59 -7.27 0.61
CA GLU A 7 -3.13 -5.94 1.01
C GLU A 7 -3.60 -4.87 0.04
N ALA A 8 -3.64 -5.19 -1.26
CA ALA A 8 -4.18 -4.29 -2.27
C ALA A 8 -5.65 -3.97 -1.99
N THR A 9 -6.42 -4.98 -1.65
CA THR A 9 -7.83 -4.81 -1.27
C THR A 9 -7.94 -3.89 -0.06
N ASP A 10 -7.13 -4.13 0.96
CA ASP A 10 -7.15 -3.30 2.17
C ASP A 10 -6.83 -1.84 1.83
N LEU A 11 -5.81 -1.61 1.01
CA LEU A 11 -5.44 -0.25 0.62
C LEU A 11 -6.55 0.44 -0.17
N ARG A 12 -7.25 -0.30 -1.04
CA ARG A 12 -8.37 0.24 -1.82
C ARG A 12 -9.53 0.68 -0.93
N PHE A 13 -9.68 0.05 0.24
CA PHE A 13 -10.69 0.44 1.22
C PHE A 13 -10.18 1.48 2.22
N GLY A 14 -8.99 1.99 2.02
CA GLY A 14 -8.43 3.00 2.91
C GLY A 14 -7.88 2.44 4.22
N ARG A 15 -7.67 1.13 4.28
CA ARG A 15 -7.15 0.45 5.47
C ARG A 15 -5.63 0.48 5.50
N ARG A 16 -5.08 0.35 6.70
CA ARG A 16 -3.64 0.24 6.88
C ARG A 16 -3.19 -1.20 6.65
N ILE A 17 -1.93 -1.34 6.23
CA ILE A 17 -1.32 -2.66 6.06
C ILE A 17 -0.07 -2.76 6.94
N ALA A 18 0.33 -3.99 7.24
CA ALA A 18 1.46 -4.26 8.14
C ALA A 18 2.78 -4.26 7.37
N HIS A 19 3.27 -3.06 7.06
CA HIS A 19 4.57 -2.85 6.44
C HIS A 19 5.28 -1.71 7.15
N ASP A 20 6.59 -1.83 7.32
CA ASP A 20 7.40 -0.80 7.96
C ASP A 20 8.22 -0.09 6.88
N ILE A 21 7.68 0.99 6.35
CA ILE A 21 8.36 1.81 5.33
C ILE A 21 8.79 3.14 5.96
N HIS A 22 9.77 3.79 5.35
CA HIS A 22 10.31 5.04 5.87
C HIS A 22 10.12 6.20 4.91
N THR A 23 9.71 5.94 3.68
CA THR A 23 9.48 6.97 2.66
C THR A 23 8.14 6.71 1.99
N THR A 24 7.55 7.78 1.47
CA THR A 24 6.37 7.67 0.62
C THR A 24 6.75 6.93 -0.66
N MET A 25 5.92 5.95 -1.06
CA MET A 25 6.22 5.15 -2.24
C MET A 25 4.94 4.60 -2.86
N ALA A 26 5.08 4.05 -4.07
CA ALA A 26 3.95 3.41 -4.76
C ALA A 26 3.84 1.96 -4.32
N ALA A 27 2.63 1.52 -4.03
CA ALA A 27 2.32 0.12 -3.76
C ALA A 27 1.78 -0.53 -5.03
N TYR A 28 2.24 -1.73 -5.32
CA TYR A 28 1.85 -2.45 -6.54
C TYR A 28 1.76 -3.95 -6.28
N VAL A 29 0.96 -4.63 -7.10
CA VAL A 29 0.84 -6.10 -7.05
C VAL A 29 1.82 -6.66 -8.08
N PRO A 30 2.88 -7.37 -7.65
CA PRO A 30 3.92 -7.84 -8.57
C PRO A 30 3.42 -8.76 -9.68
N GLU A 31 2.43 -9.60 -9.38
CA GLU A 31 1.93 -10.58 -10.34
C GLU A 31 1.30 -9.93 -11.58
N THR A 32 0.69 -8.76 -11.41
CA THR A 32 0.00 -8.07 -12.49
C THR A 32 0.63 -6.72 -12.82
N ASN A 33 1.57 -6.26 -12.00
CA ASN A 33 2.17 -4.92 -12.08
C ASN A 33 1.13 -3.80 -11.92
N ASP A 34 -0.01 -4.10 -11.33
CA ASP A 34 -1.04 -3.08 -11.09
C ASP A 34 -0.61 -2.14 -9.98
N LEU A 35 -0.66 -0.84 -10.27
CA LEU A 35 -0.47 0.19 -9.25
C LEU A 35 -1.75 0.27 -8.42
N VAL A 36 -1.60 0.22 -7.11
CA VAL A 36 -2.72 0.20 -6.17
C VAL A 36 -2.91 1.55 -5.52
N ALA A 37 -1.85 2.10 -4.98
CA ALA A 37 -1.93 3.33 -4.19
C ALA A 37 -0.54 3.94 -4.02
N ILE A 38 -0.52 5.22 -3.70
CA ILE A 38 0.65 5.85 -3.09
C ILE A 38 0.47 5.69 -1.59
N VAL A 39 1.49 5.22 -0.91
CA VAL A 39 1.43 4.91 0.53
C VAL A 39 2.51 5.66 1.29
N GLU A 40 2.25 5.89 2.57
CA GLU A 40 3.20 6.51 3.47
C GLU A 40 3.19 5.79 4.81
N ARG A 41 4.21 6.06 5.62
CA ARG A 41 4.28 5.49 6.96
C ARG A 41 3.19 6.09 7.84
N ALA A 42 2.36 5.22 8.42
CA ALA A 42 1.36 5.66 9.41
C ALA A 42 2.00 5.72 10.79
N LYS A 43 2.65 4.64 11.16
CA LYS A 43 3.45 4.54 12.38
C LYS A 43 4.38 3.34 12.21
N ARG A 44 5.22 3.09 13.20
CA ARG A 44 6.14 1.95 13.17
C ARG A 44 5.38 0.65 12.87
N GLY A 45 5.76 -0.02 11.79
CA GLY A 45 5.14 -1.27 11.38
C GLY A 45 3.80 -1.13 10.67
N GLU A 46 3.32 0.09 10.42
CA GLU A 46 2.07 0.32 9.72
C GLU A 46 2.22 1.33 8.59
N THR A 47 1.59 1.01 7.47
CA THR A 47 1.58 1.82 6.26
C THR A 47 0.14 2.15 5.90
N LYS A 48 -0.11 3.38 5.48
CA LYS A 48 -1.46 3.82 5.10
C LYS A 48 -1.48 4.37 3.68
N PRO A 49 -2.63 4.29 3.00
CA PRO A 49 -2.74 4.88 1.67
C PRO A 49 -2.88 6.41 1.75
N VAL A 50 -2.25 7.09 0.81
CA VAL A 50 -2.37 8.55 0.63
C VAL A 50 -3.28 8.83 -0.54
N ALA A 51 -3.09 8.10 -1.64
CA ALA A 51 -3.89 8.22 -2.84
C ALA A 51 -4.12 6.82 -3.40
N VAL A 52 -5.36 6.48 -3.68
CA VAL A 52 -5.73 5.15 -4.18
C VAL A 52 -6.07 5.25 -5.65
N PHE A 53 -5.53 4.33 -6.44
CA PHE A 53 -5.81 4.25 -7.86
C PHE A 53 -6.91 3.22 -8.12
N ASN A 54 -7.88 3.62 -8.91
CA ASN A 54 -8.99 2.74 -9.28
C ASN A 54 -8.86 2.29 -10.73
#